data_a2931441cb05d1e61736cc5528840736
#
_entry.id   a2931441cb05d1e61736cc5528840736
#
_cell.length_a   1.000
_cell.length_b   1.000
_cell.length_c   1.000
_cell.angle_alpha   90.00
_cell.angle_beta   90.00
_cell.angle_gamma   90.00
#
_symmetry.space_group_name_H-M   'P 1'
#
loop_
_entity.id
_entity.type
_entity.pdbx_description
1 polymer ?
#
loop_
_entity_poly.entity_id
_entity_poly.type
_entity_poly.pdbx_seq_one_letter_code
_entity_poly.pdbx_strand_id
1 'polypeptide(L)' 'MPKKLSAVYQALRDMKLKRQSNTNGKSHQVWQDDKGREVQLAPRGSEVPDLFVHILSGQLETQGICSRKVFKRGLREI' A
#
# COMPACT_ATOMS: atom_id res chain seq x y z
N MET A 1 1.60 13.32 -8.87
CA MET A 1 0.93 12.47 -9.87
C MET A 1 0.51 11.15 -9.26
N PRO A 2 -0.67 10.65 -9.59
CA PRO A 2 -1.12 9.38 -9.03
C PRO A 2 -0.22 8.24 -9.51
N LYS A 3 -0.14 7.19 -8.69
CA LYS A 3 0.68 6.02 -9.01
C LYS A 3 -0.20 4.92 -9.56
N LYS A 4 0.34 4.11 -10.46
CA LYS A 4 -0.39 2.97 -10.99
C LYS A 4 -0.66 1.98 -9.87
N LEU A 5 -1.87 1.44 -9.85
CA LEU A 5 -2.26 0.47 -8.84
C LEU A 5 -1.35 -0.76 -8.85
N SER A 6 -0.95 -1.21 -10.04
CA SER A 6 -0.03 -2.35 -10.18
C SER A 6 1.32 -2.09 -9.51
N ALA A 7 1.82 -0.85 -9.60
CA ALA A 7 3.07 -0.49 -8.97
C ALA A 7 2.96 -0.53 -7.43
N VAL A 8 1.84 -0.04 -6.91
CA VAL A 8 1.60 -0.08 -5.47
C VAL A 8 1.46 -1.53 -4.98
N TYR A 9 0.73 -2.36 -5.72
CA TYR A 9 0.61 -3.77 -5.38
C TYR A 9 1.97 -4.46 -5.36
N GLN A 10 2.81 -4.19 -6.35
CA GLN A 10 4.14 -4.78 -6.42
C GLN A 10 4.98 -4.37 -5.21
N ALA A 11 4.93 -3.09 -4.84
CA ALA A 11 5.67 -2.60 -3.68
C ALA A 11 5.21 -3.29 -2.39
N LEU A 12 3.89 -3.49 -2.23
CA LEU A 12 3.35 -4.16 -1.05
C LEU A 12 3.77 -5.63 -1.00
N ARG A 13 3.76 -6.31 -2.15
CA ARG A 13 4.21 -7.71 -2.23
C ARG A 13 5.69 -7.83 -1.91
N ASP A 14 6.48 -6.88 -2.35
CA ASP A 14 7.93 -6.87 -2.08
C ASP A 14 8.21 -6.75 -0.59
N MET A 15 7.29 -6.16 0.16
CA MET A 15 7.38 -6.08 1.62
C MET A 15 6.70 -7.27 2.30
N LYS A 16 6.32 -8.30 1.53
CA LYS A 16 5.69 -9.53 2.00
C LYS A 16 4.31 -9.31 2.61
N LEU A 17 3.63 -8.27 2.16
CA LEU A 17 2.25 -8.04 2.53
C LEU A 17 1.33 -8.80 1.59
N LYS A 18 0.20 -9.27 2.12
CA LYS A 18 -0.79 -10.01 1.36
C LYS A 18 -2.15 -9.34 1.51
N ARG A 19 -2.87 -9.25 0.40
CA ARG A 19 -4.21 -8.70 0.40
C ARG A 19 -5.16 -9.64 1.11
N GLN A 20 -5.92 -9.10 2.05
CA GLN A 20 -6.94 -9.86 2.76
C GLN A 20 -8.23 -9.86 1.94
N SER A 21 -8.92 -10.99 1.93
CA SER A 21 -10.06 -11.20 1.05
C SER A 21 -11.40 -10.74 1.62
N ASN A 22 -11.46 -10.31 2.86
CA ASN A 22 -12.72 -10.01 3.54
C ASN A 22 -12.92 -8.51 3.77
N THR A 23 -12.86 -7.75 2.71
CA THR A 23 -12.99 -6.29 2.81
C THR A 23 -14.43 -5.80 2.69
N ASN A 24 -15.40 -6.69 2.84
CA ASN A 24 -16.84 -6.35 2.92
C ASN A 24 -17.35 -5.53 1.72
N GLY A 25 -16.81 -5.76 0.54
CA GLY A 25 -17.27 -5.09 -0.67
C GLY A 25 -16.99 -3.60 -0.74
N LYS A 26 -16.22 -3.06 0.19
CA LYS A 26 -15.87 -1.65 0.17
C LYS A 26 -14.65 -1.41 -0.71
N SER A 27 -14.45 -0.15 -1.09
CA SER A 27 -13.32 0.22 -1.94
C SER A 27 -11.97 0.13 -1.23
N HIS A 28 -11.97 0.01 0.09
CA HIS A 28 -10.74 -0.14 0.87
C HIS A 28 -10.26 -1.59 0.87
N GLN A 29 -8.96 -1.75 0.71
CA GLN A 29 -8.32 -3.05 0.79
C GLN A 29 -7.45 -3.08 2.04
N VAL A 30 -7.43 -4.22 2.71
CA VAL A 30 -6.56 -4.43 3.87
C VAL A 30 -5.43 -5.36 3.44
N TRP A 31 -4.20 -4.96 3.71
CA TRP A 31 -3.00 -5.75 3.43
C TRP A 31 -2.31 -6.05 4.75
N GLN A 32 -1.90 -7.29 4.93
CA GLN A 32 -1.32 -7.74 6.18
C GLN A 32 -0.07 -8.58 5.92
N ASP A 33 0.94 -8.42 6.77
CA ASP A 33 2.15 -9.24 6.67
C ASP A 33 2.04 -10.46 7.59
N ASP A 34 3.06 -11.31 7.58
CA ASP A 34 3.07 -12.54 8.38
C ASP A 34 3.25 -12.27 9.87
N LYS A 35 3.55 -11.04 10.27
CA LYS A 35 3.63 -10.64 11.68
C LYS A 35 2.32 -10.01 12.17
N GLY A 36 1.31 -9.97 11.34
CA GLY A 36 0.02 -9.41 11.70
C GLY A 36 -0.10 -7.90 11.58
N ARG A 37 0.91 -7.23 11.03
CA ARG A 37 0.85 -5.78 10.81
C ARG A 37 0.00 -5.50 9.60
N GLU A 38 -0.87 -4.51 9.71
CA GLU A 38 -1.86 -4.21 8.67
C GLU A 38 -1.73 -2.79 8.15
N VAL A 39 -2.02 -2.61 6.87
CA VAL A 39 -2.18 -1.29 6.27
C VAL A 39 -3.41 -1.32 5.37
N GLN A 40 -3.96 -0.15 5.10
CA GLN A 40 -5.15 -0.01 4.26
C GLN A 40 -4.79 0.74 2.99
N LEU A 41 -5.38 0.29 1.88
CA LEU A 41 -5.18 0.90 0.58
C LEU A 41 -6.55 1.23 -0.02
N ALA A 42 -6.71 2.45 -0.51
CA ALA A 42 -7.96 2.88 -1.14
C ALA A 42 -7.69 3.25 -2.60
N PRO A 43 -7.71 2.27 -3.51
CA PRO A 43 -7.45 2.55 -4.93
C PRO A 43 -8.65 3.24 -5.58
N ARG A 44 -8.36 3.97 -6.65
CA ARG A 44 -9.39 4.58 -7.49
C ARG A 44 -9.20 4.08 -8.92
N GLY A 45 -10.00 3.11 -9.31
CA GLY A 45 -9.85 2.47 -10.61
C GLY A 45 -8.50 1.79 -10.70
N SER A 46 -7.71 2.15 -11.69
CA SER A 46 -6.38 1.57 -11.89
C SER A 46 -5.24 2.40 -11.30
N GLU A 47 -5.57 3.42 -10.49
CA GLU A 47 -4.59 4.33 -9.93
C GLU A 47 -4.80 4.56 -8.44
N VAL A 48 -3.76 5.03 -7.77
CA VAL A 48 -3.84 5.43 -6.36
C VAL A 48 -3.46 6.90 -6.29
N PRO A 49 -4.38 7.79 -5.88
CA PRO A 49 -4.08 9.22 -5.76
C PRO A 49 -2.91 9.49 -4.82
N ASP A 50 -2.19 10.57 -5.07
CA ASP A 50 -1.01 10.94 -4.28
C ASP A 50 -1.32 11.03 -2.78
N LEU A 51 -2.48 11.57 -2.43
CA LEU A 51 -2.89 11.66 -1.03
C LEU A 51 -2.95 10.27 -0.38
N PHE A 52 -3.52 9.30 -1.08
CA PHE A 52 -3.64 7.95 -0.55
C PHE A 52 -2.30 7.23 -0.52
N VAL A 53 -1.42 7.51 -1.48
CA VAL A 53 -0.05 6.99 -1.43
C VAL A 53 0.66 7.54 -0.19
N HIS A 54 0.48 8.81 0.11
CA HIS A 54 1.05 9.43 1.30
C HIS A 54 0.51 8.82 2.59
N ILE A 55 -0.81 8.61 2.64
CA ILE A 55 -1.45 7.98 3.80
C ILE A 55 -0.93 6.55 3.99
N LEU A 56 -0.85 5.78 2.91
CA LEU A 56 -0.33 4.42 2.96
C LEU A 56 1.12 4.39 3.44
N SER A 57 1.95 5.30 2.93
CA SER A 57 3.34 5.37 3.34
C SER A 57 3.47 5.70 4.83
N GLY A 58 2.58 6.53 5.35
CA GLY A 58 2.53 6.84 6.77
C GLY A 58 2.15 5.63 7.61
N GLN A 59 1.20 4.82 7.13
CA GLN A 59 0.83 3.59 7.82
C GLN A 59 1.99 2.60 7.86
N LEU A 60 2.70 2.44 6.73
CA LEU A 60 3.86 1.54 6.67
C LEU A 60 4.94 1.96 7.67
N GLU A 61 5.17 3.25 7.77
CA GLU A 61 6.17 3.78 8.70
C GLU A 61 5.72 3.59 10.15
N THR A 62 4.47 3.89 10.45
CA THR A 62 3.91 3.74 11.79
C THR A 62 3.93 2.30 12.26
N GLN A 63 3.66 1.36 11.35
CA GLN A 63 3.67 -0.07 11.66
C GLN A 63 5.09 -0.64 11.71
N GLY A 64 6.10 0.14 11.32
CA GLY A 64 7.47 -0.34 11.31
C GLY A 64 7.80 -1.29 10.17
N ILE A 65 6.98 -1.30 9.12
CA ILE A 65 7.20 -2.18 7.96
C ILE A 65 8.24 -1.58 7.03
N CYS A 66 8.13 -0.27 6.78
CA CYS A 66 8.98 0.41 5.81
C CYS A 66 8.92 1.90 6.06
N SER A 67 10.01 2.62 5.86
CA SER A 67 9.98 4.07 5.99
C SER A 67 9.24 4.67 4.80
N ARG A 68 8.58 5.82 5.02
CA ARG A 68 7.85 6.53 3.97
C ARG A 68 8.74 6.81 2.77
N LYS A 69 9.97 7.24 3.04
CA LYS A 69 10.92 7.59 2.01
C LYS A 69 11.30 6.39 1.13
N VAL A 70 11.54 5.25 1.75
CA VAL A 70 11.90 4.02 1.01
C VAL A 70 10.73 3.54 0.17
N PHE A 71 9.51 3.57 0.71
CA PHE A 71 8.32 3.17 -0.03
C PHE A 71 8.12 4.04 -1.27
N LYS A 72 8.21 5.37 -1.09
CA LYS A 72 8.01 6.29 -2.21
C LYS A 72 9.10 6.15 -3.26
N ARG A 73 10.33 5.87 -2.85
CA ARG A 73 11.43 5.65 -3.79
C ARG A 73 11.16 4.41 -4.63
N GLY A 74 10.71 3.33 -4.00
CA GLY A 74 10.39 2.11 -4.71
C GLY A 74 9.33 2.32 -5.79
N LEU A 75 8.33 3.13 -5.51
CA LEU A 75 7.29 3.44 -6.49
C LEU A 75 7.82 4.21 -7.70
N ARG A 76 8.88 5.00 -7.52
CA ARG A 76 9.47 5.75 -8.63
C ARG A 76 10.26 4.87 -9.59
N GLU A 77 10.75 3.76 -9.10
CA GLU A 77 11.61 2.86 -9.88
C GLU A 77 10.83 1.86 -10.71
N ILE A 78 9.52 1.82 -10.52
CA ILE A 78 8.65 0.88 -11.25
C ILE A 78 7.98 1.56 -12.48
#